data_3416c72e1a252f7684116917810c7cd3
#
_entry.id   3416c72e1a252f7684116917810c7cd3
#
_cell.length_a   1.000
_cell.length_b   1.000
_cell.length_c   1.000
_cell.angle_alpha   90.00
_cell.angle_beta   90.00
_cell.angle_gamma   90.00
#
_symmetry.space_group_name_H-M   'P 1'
#
loop_
_entity.id
_entity.type
_entity.pdbx_description
1 polymer ?
#
loop_
_entity_poly.entity_id
_entity_poly.type
_entity_poly.pdbx_seq_one_letter_code
_entity_poly.pdbx_strand_id
1 'polypeptide(L)'
;LGLTMFSMQPVLIALSLAGGLAYGFATRGAARTLGALRWQLPVILIIALVNPLFSASGSTELFRIGMRAVYFESMVYGLCMGGLFVASVLWFEAAASMLEYDKVLALLGNTAPVIALMISMCMRLIPQFLRRGRTVLAVQDAIDVPGRAPTDPVRSRLRASSVLMGWGMEDSLERADAMRSRGWGAVARRTTYARYRVRRSDVVALVLLALFGAAAVAVAWTATTQYSFYPQLSAPAPWPGYVVYAAWM
;
A
#
# COMPACT_ATOMS: atom_id res chain seq x y z
N LEU A 1 -7.14 6.99 4.51
CA LEU A 1 -7.41 5.70 3.88
C LEU A 1 -8.73 5.10 4.37
N GLY A 2 -8.93 4.90 5.69
CA GLY A 2 -10.21 4.38 6.22
C GLY A 2 -11.42 5.24 5.85
N LEU A 3 -11.31 6.55 5.92
CA LEU A 3 -12.36 7.49 5.56
C LEU A 3 -12.79 7.40 4.09
N THR A 4 -11.82 7.23 3.17
CA THR A 4 -12.14 7.10 1.74
C THR A 4 -12.95 5.85 1.44
N MET A 5 -12.68 4.73 2.11
CA MET A 5 -13.40 3.47 1.90
C MET A 5 -14.87 3.52 2.35
N PHE A 6 -15.20 4.35 3.35
CA PHE A 6 -16.56 4.44 3.90
C PHE A 6 -17.38 5.60 3.33
N SER A 7 -16.78 6.53 2.58
CA SER A 7 -17.48 7.70 2.03
C SER A 7 -18.00 7.41 0.61
N MET A 8 -19.24 6.96 0.50
CA MET A 8 -19.90 6.62 -0.78
C MET A 8 -20.60 7.83 -1.44
N GLN A 9 -20.10 9.04 -1.27
CA GLN A 9 -20.64 10.23 -1.91
C GLN A 9 -19.72 10.70 -3.05
N PRO A 10 -20.24 11.02 -4.25
CA PRO A 10 -19.40 11.35 -5.42
C PRO A 10 -18.48 12.55 -5.18
N VAL A 11 -18.93 13.56 -4.43
CA VAL A 11 -18.11 14.75 -4.11
C VAL A 11 -16.93 14.38 -3.20
N LEU A 12 -17.16 13.55 -2.17
CA LEU A 12 -16.11 13.12 -1.26
C LEU A 12 -15.09 12.22 -1.97
N ILE A 13 -15.55 11.38 -2.90
CA ILE A 13 -14.67 10.54 -3.73
C ILE A 13 -13.80 11.42 -4.64
N ALA A 14 -14.39 12.43 -5.28
CA ALA A 14 -13.63 13.36 -6.12
C ALA A 14 -12.59 14.16 -5.32
N LEU A 15 -12.94 14.64 -4.12
CA LEU A 15 -12.02 15.33 -3.22
C LEU A 15 -10.89 14.41 -2.75
N SER A 16 -11.21 13.16 -2.40
CA SER A 16 -10.20 12.17 -2.01
C SER A 16 -9.25 11.81 -3.16
N LEU A 17 -9.78 11.67 -4.38
CA LEU A 17 -8.95 11.49 -5.58
C LEU A 17 -8.02 12.68 -5.82
N ALA A 18 -8.57 13.90 -5.76
CA ALA A 18 -7.79 15.13 -5.93
C ALA A 18 -6.70 15.25 -4.86
N GLY A 19 -7.01 14.99 -3.59
CA GLY A 19 -6.05 14.97 -2.49
C GLY A 19 -4.96 13.90 -2.69
N GLY A 20 -5.33 12.68 -3.03
CA GLY A 20 -4.39 11.59 -3.31
C GLY A 20 -3.46 11.88 -4.49
N LEU A 21 -3.99 12.49 -5.56
CA LEU A 21 -3.19 12.94 -6.70
C LEU A 21 -2.26 14.10 -6.32
N ALA A 22 -2.75 15.13 -5.63
CA ALA A 22 -1.95 16.26 -5.18
C ALA A 22 -0.78 15.80 -4.31
N TYR A 23 -1.05 14.90 -3.36
CA TYR A 23 -0.02 14.29 -2.52
C TYR A 23 0.98 13.46 -3.35
N GLY A 24 0.50 12.66 -4.30
CA GLY A 24 1.34 11.88 -5.22
C GLY A 24 2.25 12.78 -6.06
N PHE A 25 1.76 13.89 -6.59
CA PHE A 25 2.56 14.86 -7.33
C PHE A 25 3.61 15.53 -6.46
N ALA A 26 3.26 15.89 -5.22
CA ALA A 26 4.17 16.54 -4.29
C ALA A 26 5.32 15.63 -3.82
N THR A 27 5.03 14.34 -3.57
CA THR A 27 5.99 13.42 -2.94
C THR A 27 6.78 12.54 -3.91
N ARG A 28 6.14 12.07 -4.99
CA ARG A 28 6.72 11.11 -5.95
C ARG A 28 7.11 11.71 -7.29
N GLY A 29 6.60 12.92 -7.57
CA GLY A 29 6.76 13.59 -8.84
C GLY A 29 5.74 13.18 -9.90
N ALA A 30 5.52 14.07 -10.87
CA ALA A 30 4.48 13.95 -11.89
C ALA A 30 4.59 12.66 -12.73
N ALA A 31 5.79 12.31 -13.15
CA ALA A 31 6.01 11.18 -14.06
C ALA A 31 5.61 9.83 -13.44
N ARG A 32 5.91 9.61 -12.15
CA ARG A 32 5.57 8.36 -11.45
C ARG A 32 4.08 8.28 -11.15
N THR A 33 3.48 9.38 -10.72
CA THR A 33 2.05 9.45 -10.41
C THR A 33 1.20 9.24 -11.66
N LEU A 34 1.55 9.88 -12.78
CA LEU A 34 0.89 9.66 -14.07
C LEU A 34 1.08 8.23 -14.60
N GLY A 35 2.28 7.65 -14.38
CA GLY A 35 2.54 6.26 -14.72
C GLY A 35 1.63 5.29 -13.95
N ALA A 36 1.42 5.51 -12.66
CA ALA A 36 0.49 4.72 -11.84
C ALA A 36 -0.97 4.92 -12.31
N LEU A 37 -1.37 6.16 -12.60
CA LEU A 37 -2.71 6.49 -13.06
C LEU A 37 -3.05 5.81 -14.39
N ARG A 38 -2.08 5.66 -15.30
CA ARG A 38 -2.25 4.96 -16.58
C ARG A 38 -2.75 3.52 -16.39
N TRP A 39 -2.30 2.83 -15.35
CA TRP A 39 -2.75 1.47 -15.04
C TRP A 39 -4.06 1.45 -14.24
N GLN A 40 -4.37 2.51 -13.53
CA GLN A 40 -5.57 2.62 -12.70
C GLN A 40 -6.80 3.04 -13.52
N LEU A 41 -6.64 3.86 -14.57
CA LEU A 41 -7.73 4.31 -15.45
C LEU A 41 -8.52 3.15 -16.10
N PRO A 42 -7.87 2.10 -16.67
CA PRO A 42 -8.60 0.94 -17.19
C PRO A 42 -9.43 0.24 -16.13
N VAL A 43 -8.97 0.20 -14.88
CA VAL A 43 -9.69 -0.42 -13.76
C VAL A 43 -10.97 0.35 -13.44
N ILE A 44 -10.92 1.69 -13.41
CA ILE A 44 -12.12 2.52 -13.25
C ILE A 44 -13.12 2.22 -14.37
N LEU A 45 -12.63 2.17 -15.60
CA LEU A 45 -13.48 1.92 -16.77
C LEU A 45 -14.15 0.55 -16.73
N ILE A 46 -13.38 -0.49 -16.33
CA ILE A 46 -13.91 -1.85 -16.20
C ILE A 46 -14.99 -1.89 -15.13
N ILE A 47 -14.74 -1.31 -13.95
CA ILE A 47 -15.71 -1.29 -12.85
C ILE A 47 -16.97 -0.51 -13.26
N ALA A 48 -16.81 0.63 -13.93
CA ALA A 48 -17.92 1.45 -14.41
C ALA A 48 -18.79 0.73 -15.46
N LEU A 49 -18.17 -0.07 -16.35
CA LEU A 49 -18.87 -0.83 -17.38
C LEU A 49 -19.51 -2.13 -16.87
N VAL A 50 -18.82 -2.80 -15.94
CA VAL A 50 -19.29 -4.09 -15.42
C VAL A 50 -20.44 -3.92 -14.43
N ASN A 51 -20.40 -2.85 -13.61
CA ASN A 51 -21.40 -2.64 -12.57
C ASN A 51 -22.84 -2.55 -13.09
N PRO A 52 -23.17 -1.80 -14.18
CA PRO A 52 -24.51 -1.77 -14.74
C PRO A 52 -25.02 -3.13 -15.27
N LEU A 53 -24.11 -4.05 -15.60
CA LEU A 53 -24.47 -5.40 -16.05
C LEU A 53 -24.99 -6.28 -14.91
N PHE A 54 -24.54 -6.03 -13.68
CA PHE A 54 -24.93 -6.78 -12.49
C PHE A 54 -26.03 -6.09 -11.68
N SER A 55 -26.07 -4.77 -11.66
CA SER A 55 -27.03 -3.97 -10.91
C SER A 55 -27.99 -3.27 -11.87
N ALA A 56 -29.12 -3.91 -12.16
CA ALA A 56 -30.19 -3.35 -12.97
C ALA A 56 -31.16 -2.54 -12.10
N SER A 57 -30.68 -1.46 -11.46
CA SER A 57 -31.47 -0.61 -10.59
C SER A 57 -31.31 0.85 -10.99
N GLY A 58 -32.41 1.56 -11.19
CA GLY A 58 -32.44 2.98 -11.58
C GLY A 58 -33.77 3.37 -12.18
N SER A 59 -33.98 4.67 -12.41
CA SER A 59 -35.19 5.21 -13.03
C SER A 59 -34.99 5.65 -14.48
N THR A 60 -33.74 5.95 -14.91
CA THR A 60 -33.40 6.42 -16.26
C THR A 60 -32.75 5.32 -17.08
N GLU A 61 -33.50 4.72 -18.00
CA GLU A 61 -32.96 3.75 -18.98
C GLU A 61 -32.17 4.48 -20.07
N LEU A 62 -30.88 4.13 -20.26
CA LEU A 62 -30.05 4.65 -21.34
C LEU A 62 -30.17 3.79 -22.60
N PHE A 63 -30.01 2.49 -22.46
CA PHE A 63 -30.12 1.53 -23.55
C PHE A 63 -30.35 0.11 -23.01
N ARG A 64 -30.82 -0.79 -23.89
CA ARG A 64 -31.03 -2.21 -23.55
C ARG A 64 -30.05 -3.09 -24.27
N ILE A 65 -29.37 -3.96 -23.50
CA ILE A 65 -28.54 -5.03 -24.05
C ILE A 65 -29.28 -6.37 -23.85
N GLY A 66 -29.97 -6.83 -24.89
CA GLY A 66 -30.79 -8.03 -24.80
C GLY A 66 -31.95 -7.88 -23.81
N MET A 67 -31.99 -8.70 -22.76
CA MET A 67 -33.04 -8.67 -21.72
C MET A 67 -32.76 -7.72 -20.56
N ARG A 68 -31.60 -7.07 -20.52
CA ARG A 68 -31.20 -6.19 -19.39
C ARG A 68 -31.19 -4.72 -19.82
N ALA A 69 -31.84 -3.87 -19.03
CA ALA A 69 -31.79 -2.43 -19.21
C ALA A 69 -30.55 -1.88 -18.44
N VAL A 70 -29.81 -0.99 -19.07
CA VAL A 70 -28.68 -0.27 -18.46
C VAL A 70 -29.19 1.09 -18.03
N TYR A 71 -29.08 1.36 -16.73
CA TYR A 71 -29.53 2.60 -16.10
C TYR A 71 -28.37 3.58 -15.91
N PHE A 72 -28.67 4.86 -16.07
CA PHE A 72 -27.68 5.94 -15.84
C PHE A 72 -27.15 5.94 -14.41
N GLU A 73 -28.02 5.72 -13.46
CA GLU A 73 -27.70 5.66 -12.02
C GLU A 73 -26.69 4.54 -11.72
N SER A 74 -26.86 3.38 -12.31
CA SER A 74 -25.94 2.25 -12.19
C SER A 74 -24.56 2.57 -12.77
N MET A 75 -24.50 3.33 -13.86
CA MET A 75 -23.23 3.74 -14.46
C MET A 75 -22.48 4.75 -13.60
N VAL A 76 -23.20 5.73 -13.06
CA VAL A 76 -22.64 6.71 -12.11
C VAL A 76 -22.15 6.02 -10.84
N TYR A 77 -22.93 5.09 -10.31
CA TYR A 77 -22.52 4.28 -9.16
C TYR A 77 -21.24 3.48 -9.46
N GLY A 78 -21.16 2.83 -10.61
CA GLY A 78 -19.96 2.10 -11.04
C GLY A 78 -18.74 3.01 -11.19
N LEU A 79 -18.92 4.23 -11.72
CA LEU A 79 -17.85 5.22 -11.80
C LEU A 79 -17.38 5.67 -10.41
N CYS A 80 -18.31 5.91 -9.50
CA CYS A 80 -18.00 6.26 -8.10
C CYS A 80 -17.24 5.12 -7.41
N MET A 81 -17.65 3.87 -7.59
CA MET A 81 -16.95 2.70 -7.05
C MET A 81 -15.54 2.54 -7.61
N GLY A 82 -15.39 2.72 -8.92
CA GLY A 82 -14.06 2.72 -9.56
C GLY A 82 -13.18 3.85 -9.04
N GLY A 83 -13.73 5.05 -8.91
CA GLY A 83 -13.05 6.22 -8.33
C GLY A 83 -12.63 6.00 -6.88
N LEU A 84 -13.51 5.42 -6.06
CA LEU A 84 -13.23 5.07 -4.67
C LEU A 84 -12.10 4.04 -4.58
N PHE A 85 -12.11 3.02 -5.43
CA PHE A 85 -11.04 2.03 -5.48
C PHE A 85 -9.70 2.67 -5.80
N VAL A 86 -9.63 3.51 -6.84
CA VAL A 86 -8.39 4.20 -7.22
C VAL A 86 -7.94 5.19 -6.15
N ALA A 87 -8.84 5.95 -5.54
CA ALA A 87 -8.51 6.82 -4.42
C ALA A 87 -7.89 6.02 -3.26
N SER A 88 -8.47 4.86 -2.92
CA SER A 88 -7.93 3.97 -1.88
C SER A 88 -6.54 3.45 -2.21
N VAL A 89 -6.29 3.06 -3.47
CA VAL A 89 -4.96 2.62 -3.92
C VAL A 89 -3.94 3.75 -3.84
N LEU A 90 -4.30 4.98 -4.27
CA LEU A 90 -3.40 6.14 -4.18
C LEU A 90 -3.01 6.45 -2.73
N TRP A 91 -3.97 6.43 -1.81
CA TRP A 91 -3.70 6.64 -0.39
C TRP A 91 -2.90 5.48 0.23
N PHE A 92 -3.15 4.24 -0.20
CA PHE A 92 -2.36 3.09 0.23
C PHE A 92 -0.90 3.19 -0.23
N GLU A 93 -0.68 3.58 -1.48
CA GLU A 93 0.66 3.83 -1.99
C GLU A 93 1.36 4.99 -1.26
N ALA A 94 0.61 6.05 -0.91
CA ALA A 94 1.12 7.16 -0.11
C ALA A 94 1.55 6.68 1.28
N ALA A 95 0.71 5.91 1.98
CA ALA A 95 1.01 5.32 3.28
C ALA A 95 2.21 4.37 3.21
N ALA A 96 2.27 3.50 2.20
CA ALA A 96 3.38 2.57 2.01
C ALA A 96 4.72 3.30 1.79
N SER A 97 4.70 4.45 1.11
CA SER A 97 5.91 5.25 0.91
C SER A 97 6.45 5.92 2.19
N MET A 98 5.59 6.16 3.19
CA MET A 98 5.97 6.73 4.48
C MET A 98 6.46 5.69 5.50
N LEU A 99 5.99 4.44 5.35
CA LEU A 99 6.32 3.31 6.22
C LEU A 99 7.66 2.70 5.80
N GLU A 100 8.75 3.34 6.20
CA GLU A 100 10.09 2.75 6.08
C GLU A 100 10.24 1.63 7.12
N TYR A 101 10.88 0.52 6.72
CA TYR A 101 11.09 -0.63 7.60
C TYR A 101 11.83 -0.27 8.89
N ASP A 102 12.73 0.70 8.86
CA ASP A 102 13.49 1.17 10.03
C ASP A 102 12.58 1.81 11.10
N LYS A 103 11.54 2.53 10.68
CA LYS A 103 10.56 3.14 11.59
C LYS A 103 9.70 2.08 12.28
N VAL A 104 9.28 1.07 11.49
CA VAL A 104 8.51 -0.07 12.02
C VAL A 104 9.35 -0.88 13.00
N LEU A 105 10.63 -1.12 12.68
CA LEU A 105 11.57 -1.80 13.58
C LEU A 105 11.83 -1.03 14.87
N ALA A 106 11.90 0.31 14.80
CA ALA A 106 12.09 1.14 15.99
C ALA A 106 10.90 1.04 16.96
N LEU A 107 9.67 0.94 16.44
CA LEU A 107 8.46 0.71 17.25
C LEU A 107 8.43 -0.69 17.88
N LEU A 108 8.80 -1.72 17.11
CA LEU A 108 8.86 -3.11 17.60
C LEU A 108 10.01 -3.33 18.60
N GLY A 109 11.09 -2.55 18.49
CA GLY A 109 12.30 -2.76 19.29
C GLY A 109 12.09 -2.72 20.80
N ASN A 110 11.11 -1.97 21.29
CA ASN A 110 10.74 -1.88 22.70
C ASN A 110 9.76 -2.97 23.15
N THR A 111 8.85 -3.39 22.26
CA THR A 111 7.76 -4.33 22.59
C THR A 111 8.18 -5.78 22.36
N ALA A 112 8.92 -6.04 21.28
CA ALA A 112 9.36 -7.38 20.89
C ALA A 112 10.81 -7.36 20.35
N PRO A 113 11.82 -7.20 21.23
CA PRO A 113 13.21 -6.96 20.81
C PRO A 113 13.82 -8.12 20.01
N VAL A 114 13.40 -9.35 20.28
CA VAL A 114 13.88 -10.54 19.55
C VAL A 114 13.34 -10.55 18.12
N ILE A 115 12.07 -10.25 17.95
CA ILE A 115 11.43 -10.19 16.62
C ILE A 115 12.02 -9.03 15.80
N ALA A 116 12.20 -7.86 16.41
CA ALA A 116 12.84 -6.72 15.76
C ALA A 116 14.24 -7.05 15.26
N LEU A 117 15.01 -7.79 16.06
CA LEU A 117 16.34 -8.26 15.65
C LEU A 117 16.24 -9.25 14.47
N MET A 118 15.36 -10.24 14.54
CA MET A 118 15.20 -11.22 13.47
C MET A 118 14.84 -10.54 12.14
N ILE A 119 13.88 -9.61 12.16
CA ILE A 119 13.48 -8.85 10.97
C ILE A 119 14.65 -8.01 10.46
N SER A 120 15.39 -7.32 11.33
CA SER A 120 16.55 -6.51 10.95
C SER A 120 17.64 -7.37 10.27
N MET A 121 17.90 -8.56 10.80
CA MET A 121 18.83 -9.50 10.19
C MET A 121 18.35 -10.00 8.83
N CYS A 122 17.05 -10.37 8.71
CA CYS A 122 16.48 -10.81 7.43
C CYS A 122 16.55 -9.70 6.37
N MET A 123 16.22 -8.45 6.73
CA MET A 123 16.28 -7.32 5.80
C MET A 123 17.70 -7.04 5.30
N ARG A 124 18.69 -7.23 6.15
CA ARG A 124 20.11 -7.13 5.74
C ARG A 124 20.57 -8.32 4.90
N LEU A 125 20.02 -9.51 5.16
CA LEU A 125 20.39 -10.75 4.48
C LEU A 125 19.89 -10.76 3.02
N ILE A 126 18.69 -10.24 2.74
CA ILE A 126 18.10 -10.23 1.39
C ILE A 126 19.04 -9.63 0.34
N PRO A 127 19.57 -8.38 0.47
CA PRO A 127 20.47 -7.82 -0.53
C PRO A 127 21.79 -8.58 -0.64
N GLN A 128 22.23 -9.22 0.43
CA GLN A 128 23.44 -10.04 0.45
C GLN A 128 23.25 -11.33 -0.34
N PHE A 129 22.13 -12.03 -0.13
CA PHE A 129 21.75 -13.22 -0.91
C PHE A 129 21.60 -12.91 -2.40
N LEU A 130 20.95 -11.81 -2.76
CA LEU A 130 20.78 -11.38 -4.14
C LEU A 130 22.14 -11.14 -4.83
N ARG A 131 23.08 -10.49 -4.15
CA ARG A 131 24.42 -10.26 -4.68
C ARG A 131 25.18 -11.57 -4.87
N ARG A 132 25.21 -12.43 -3.85
CA ARG A 132 25.86 -13.73 -3.93
C ARG A 132 25.22 -14.64 -4.97
N GLY A 133 23.90 -14.65 -5.08
CA GLY A 133 23.18 -15.40 -6.10
C GLY A 133 23.60 -15.02 -7.51
N ARG A 134 23.75 -13.71 -7.78
CA ARG A 134 24.27 -13.24 -9.09
C ARG A 134 25.71 -13.72 -9.33
N THR A 135 26.56 -13.68 -8.32
CA THR A 135 27.94 -14.17 -8.44
C THR A 135 27.98 -15.66 -8.71
N VAL A 136 27.18 -16.47 -8.01
CA VAL A 136 27.10 -17.92 -8.21
C VAL A 136 26.64 -18.25 -9.62
N LEU A 137 25.61 -17.57 -10.12
CA LEU A 137 25.12 -17.76 -11.49
C LEU A 137 26.19 -17.35 -12.53
N ALA A 138 26.85 -16.21 -12.35
CA ALA A 138 27.90 -15.76 -13.24
C ALA A 138 29.10 -16.75 -13.29
N VAL A 139 29.46 -17.34 -12.16
CA VAL A 139 30.49 -18.39 -12.11
C VAL A 139 30.01 -19.66 -12.82
N GLN A 140 28.76 -20.07 -12.66
CA GLN A 140 28.22 -21.23 -13.37
C GLN A 140 28.20 -20.99 -14.88
N ASP A 141 27.80 -19.79 -15.33
CA ASP A 141 27.82 -19.44 -16.76
C ASP A 141 29.24 -19.40 -17.33
N ALA A 142 30.24 -19.01 -16.53
CA ALA A 142 31.63 -18.99 -16.94
C ALA A 142 32.28 -20.42 -17.04
N ILE A 143 31.72 -21.39 -16.31
CA ILE A 143 32.19 -22.79 -16.33
C ILE A 143 31.53 -23.57 -17.47
N ASP A 144 30.42 -23.12 -18.03
CA ASP A 144 29.74 -23.73 -19.16
C ASP A 144 30.64 -23.59 -20.41
N VAL A 145 31.25 -24.72 -20.82
CA VAL A 145 32.18 -24.79 -21.95
C VAL A 145 31.42 -24.62 -23.28
N PRO A 146 31.90 -23.77 -24.21
CA PRO A 146 31.32 -23.65 -25.53
C PRO A 146 31.35 -25.01 -26.26
N GLY A 147 30.17 -25.50 -26.66
CA GLY A 147 30.02 -26.81 -27.36
C GLY A 147 29.35 -27.90 -26.52
N ARG A 148 29.10 -27.70 -25.26
CA ARG A 148 28.23 -28.57 -24.46
C ARG A 148 26.79 -28.18 -24.61
N ALA A 149 25.86 -29.15 -24.63
CA ALA A 149 24.42 -28.82 -24.64
C ALA A 149 24.07 -27.81 -23.54
N PRO A 150 23.28 -26.76 -23.86
CA PRO A 150 22.98 -25.70 -22.87
C PRO A 150 22.38 -26.34 -21.62
N THR A 151 22.99 -26.06 -20.48
CA THR A 151 22.49 -26.55 -19.19
C THR A 151 21.06 -26.00 -18.99
N ASP A 152 20.12 -26.89 -18.71
CA ASP A 152 18.73 -26.50 -18.45
C ASP A 152 18.71 -25.36 -17.41
N PRO A 153 18.11 -24.18 -17.74
CA PRO A 153 18.12 -23.02 -16.87
C PRO A 153 17.50 -23.28 -15.50
N VAL A 154 16.57 -24.23 -15.41
CA VAL A 154 15.98 -24.68 -14.14
C VAL A 154 17.02 -25.40 -13.28
N ARG A 155 17.83 -26.30 -13.89
CA ARG A 155 18.85 -27.06 -13.19
C ARG A 155 20.00 -26.17 -12.69
N SER A 156 20.37 -25.14 -13.46
CA SER A 156 21.35 -24.13 -13.03
C SER A 156 20.85 -23.35 -11.82
N ARG A 157 19.60 -22.89 -11.83
CA ARG A 157 19.02 -22.20 -10.70
C ARG A 157 18.87 -23.06 -9.44
N LEU A 158 18.54 -24.35 -9.61
CA LEU A 158 18.49 -25.31 -8.50
C LEU A 158 19.86 -25.52 -7.86
N ARG A 159 20.93 -25.65 -8.66
CA ARG A 159 22.29 -25.70 -8.14
C ARG A 159 22.68 -24.43 -7.40
N ALA A 160 22.39 -23.27 -7.98
CA ALA A 160 22.67 -22.01 -7.33
C ALA A 160 21.92 -21.87 -5.98
N SER A 161 20.65 -22.30 -5.90
CA SER A 161 19.92 -22.30 -4.65
C SER A 161 20.51 -23.24 -3.59
N SER A 162 20.97 -24.41 -3.97
CA SER A 162 21.65 -25.37 -3.07
C SER A 162 22.95 -24.78 -2.48
N VAL A 163 23.78 -24.14 -3.31
CA VAL A 163 25.00 -23.45 -2.86
C VAL A 163 24.67 -22.28 -1.92
N LEU A 164 23.65 -21.50 -2.26
CA LEU A 164 23.22 -20.39 -1.41
C LEU A 164 22.64 -20.85 -0.06
N MET A 165 21.93 -21.97 -0.03
CA MET A 165 21.44 -22.56 1.22
C MET A 165 22.58 -23.01 2.11
N GLY A 166 23.57 -23.74 1.56
CA GLY A 166 24.76 -24.17 2.31
C GLY A 166 25.50 -22.97 2.92
N TRP A 167 25.76 -21.97 2.09
CA TRP A 167 26.38 -20.73 2.57
C TRP A 167 25.54 -20.01 3.62
N GLY A 168 24.22 -19.95 3.44
CA GLY A 168 23.32 -19.28 4.41
C GLY A 168 23.31 -19.97 5.78
N MET A 169 23.42 -21.29 5.81
CA MET A 169 23.54 -22.05 7.07
C MET A 169 24.86 -21.75 7.77
N GLU A 170 25.97 -21.76 7.04
CA GLU A 170 27.31 -21.45 7.57
C GLU A 170 27.37 -20.00 8.11
N ASP A 171 26.93 -19.01 7.32
CA ASP A 171 26.87 -17.60 7.70
C ASP A 171 25.99 -17.37 8.95
N SER A 172 24.91 -18.17 9.11
CA SER A 172 24.04 -18.07 10.29
C SER A 172 24.71 -18.55 11.56
N LEU A 173 25.53 -19.60 11.49
CA LEU A 173 26.30 -20.13 12.62
C LEU A 173 27.41 -19.15 13.02
N GLU A 174 28.19 -18.66 12.05
CA GLU A 174 29.25 -17.66 12.32
C GLU A 174 28.68 -16.38 12.96
N ARG A 175 27.53 -15.91 12.48
CA ARG A 175 26.85 -14.75 13.07
C ARG A 175 26.37 -15.02 14.48
N ALA A 176 25.83 -16.21 14.75
CA ALA A 176 25.39 -16.58 16.09
C ALA A 176 26.58 -16.59 17.08
N ASP A 177 27.74 -17.14 16.67
CA ASP A 177 28.94 -17.18 17.47
C ASP A 177 29.55 -15.77 17.67
N ALA A 178 29.57 -14.95 16.61
CA ALA A 178 29.99 -13.56 16.70
C ALA A 178 29.06 -12.72 17.59
N MET A 179 27.78 -13.04 17.67
CA MET A 179 26.85 -12.38 18.59
C MET A 179 27.08 -12.81 20.03
N ARG A 180 27.30 -14.09 20.28
CA ARG A 180 27.62 -14.62 21.61
C ARG A 180 28.93 -14.03 22.15
N SER A 181 29.98 -13.95 21.33
CA SER A 181 31.26 -13.36 21.70
C SER A 181 31.14 -11.86 22.05
N ARG A 182 30.17 -11.15 21.46
CA ARG A 182 29.84 -9.76 21.79
C ARG A 182 28.95 -9.59 23.03
N GLY A 183 28.66 -10.69 23.75
CA GLY A 183 27.83 -10.65 24.98
C GLY A 183 26.33 -10.63 24.71
N TRP A 184 25.88 -11.09 23.53
CA TRP A 184 24.45 -11.24 23.29
C TRP A 184 23.82 -12.24 24.25
N GLY A 185 22.80 -11.82 25.01
CA GLY A 185 22.13 -12.66 26.00
C GLY A 185 22.78 -12.64 27.38
N ALA A 186 23.92 -11.97 27.56
CA ALA A 186 24.60 -11.86 28.88
C ALA A 186 23.88 -10.91 29.85
N VAL A 187 23.05 -9.99 29.37
CA VAL A 187 22.36 -9.00 30.18
C VAL A 187 20.84 -9.15 30.02
N ALA A 188 20.12 -9.17 31.14
CA ALA A 188 18.66 -9.34 31.17
C ALA A 188 17.90 -8.17 30.52
N ARG A 189 18.46 -6.96 30.49
CA ARG A 189 17.86 -5.76 29.95
C ARG A 189 18.71 -5.14 28.84
N ARG A 190 18.13 -5.01 27.65
CA ARG A 190 18.82 -4.40 26.51
C ARG A 190 18.72 -2.88 26.55
N THR A 191 19.76 -2.22 26.08
CA THR A 191 19.77 -0.77 25.81
C THR A 191 19.44 -0.52 24.33
N THR A 192 18.63 0.51 24.06
CA THR A 192 18.30 0.92 22.69
C THR A 192 19.14 2.12 22.31
N TYR A 193 19.82 2.07 21.16
CA TYR A 193 20.64 3.18 20.67
C TYR A 193 19.79 4.38 20.25
N ALA A 194 18.76 4.16 19.45
CA ALA A 194 17.84 5.21 19.03
C ALA A 194 16.71 5.36 20.04
N ARG A 195 16.77 6.38 20.87
CA ARG A 195 15.72 6.70 21.86
C ARG A 195 14.76 7.71 21.26
N TYR A 196 13.67 7.24 20.68
CA TYR A 196 12.55 8.12 20.32
C TYR A 196 11.86 8.59 21.61
N ARG A 197 11.87 9.89 21.85
CA ARG A 197 11.17 10.52 22.97
C ARG A 197 10.00 11.31 22.44
N VAL A 198 8.81 11.01 22.93
CA VAL A 198 7.61 11.79 22.66
C VAL A 198 7.78 13.17 23.28
N ARG A 199 7.71 14.21 22.47
CA ARG A 199 7.73 15.60 22.91
C ARG A 199 6.30 16.08 23.18
N ARG A 200 6.15 17.14 23.97
CA ARG A 200 4.83 17.76 24.20
C ARG A 200 4.19 18.24 22.89
N SER A 201 4.99 18.76 21.96
CA SER A 201 4.56 19.11 20.61
C SER A 201 3.94 17.95 19.85
N ASP A 202 4.48 16.73 20.00
CA ASP A 202 3.99 15.55 19.30
C ASP A 202 2.62 15.13 19.85
N VAL A 203 2.43 15.23 21.18
CA VAL A 203 1.15 14.96 21.82
C VAL A 203 0.08 15.96 21.36
N VAL A 204 0.43 17.26 21.34
CA VAL A 204 -0.48 18.31 20.87
C VAL A 204 -0.86 18.09 19.41
N ALA A 205 0.12 17.80 18.54
CA ALA A 205 -0.11 17.50 17.15
C ALA A 205 -1.01 16.27 16.96
N LEU A 206 -0.78 15.22 17.76
CA LEU A 206 -1.60 13.99 17.71
C LEU A 206 -3.04 14.24 18.15
N VAL A 207 -3.24 15.03 19.20
CA VAL A 207 -4.59 15.41 19.67
C VAL A 207 -5.31 16.26 18.64
N LEU A 208 -4.65 17.26 18.06
CA LEU A 208 -5.23 18.09 17.00
C LEU A 208 -5.59 17.26 15.78
N LEU A 209 -4.71 16.35 15.38
CA LEU A 209 -4.94 15.44 14.25
C LEU A 209 -6.10 14.47 14.54
N ALA A 210 -6.23 13.98 15.76
CA ALA A 210 -7.34 13.12 16.17
C ALA A 210 -8.68 13.88 16.18
N LEU A 211 -8.71 15.11 16.68
CA LEU A 211 -9.91 15.95 16.69
C LEU A 211 -10.35 16.30 15.25
N PHE A 212 -9.40 16.70 14.41
CA PHE A 212 -9.67 17.03 13.02
C PHE A 212 -10.13 15.78 12.23
N GLY A 213 -9.52 14.62 12.48
CA GLY A 213 -9.95 13.35 11.93
C GLY A 213 -11.35 12.96 12.37
N ALA A 214 -11.70 13.13 13.65
CA ALA A 214 -13.04 12.87 14.15
C ALA A 214 -14.08 13.79 13.50
N ALA A 215 -13.77 15.07 13.30
CA ALA A 215 -14.62 16.01 12.58
C ALA A 215 -14.82 15.57 11.11
N ALA A 216 -13.76 15.16 10.42
CA ALA A 216 -13.83 14.65 9.05
C ALA A 216 -14.67 13.36 8.95
N VAL A 217 -14.57 12.46 9.95
CA VAL A 217 -15.44 11.26 10.05
C VAL A 217 -16.90 11.64 10.21
N ALA A 218 -17.21 12.56 11.10
CA ALA A 218 -18.58 13.03 11.33
C ALA A 218 -19.18 13.65 10.06
N VAL A 219 -18.38 14.46 9.35
CA VAL A 219 -18.76 15.05 8.07
C VAL A 219 -19.02 13.98 7.00
N ALA A 220 -18.13 13.01 6.86
CA ALA A 220 -18.28 11.92 5.90
C ALA A 220 -19.51 11.05 6.21
N TRP A 221 -19.75 10.77 7.49
CA TRP A 221 -20.92 10.01 7.94
C TRP A 221 -22.23 10.71 7.58
N THR A 222 -22.38 11.98 7.95
CA THR A 222 -23.61 12.76 7.66
C THR A 222 -23.81 12.92 6.15
N ALA A 223 -22.76 13.17 5.39
CA ALA A 223 -22.83 13.29 3.94
C ALA A 223 -23.23 11.98 3.26
N THR A 224 -22.73 10.84 3.74
CA THR A 224 -23.03 9.52 3.18
C THR A 224 -24.45 9.07 3.53
N THR A 225 -24.95 9.36 4.74
CA THR A 225 -26.31 9.00 5.14
C THR A 225 -27.41 9.81 4.44
N GLN A 226 -27.10 11.02 3.99
CA GLN A 226 -28.04 11.90 3.28
C GLN A 226 -28.07 11.66 1.75
N TYR A 227 -27.12 10.88 1.20
CA TYR A 227 -27.00 10.64 -0.23
C TYR A 227 -27.46 9.24 -0.59
N SER A 228 -28.36 9.12 -1.57
CA SER A 228 -28.82 7.85 -2.13
C SER A 228 -28.59 7.81 -3.64
N PHE A 229 -28.07 6.66 -4.13
CA PHE A 229 -27.89 6.43 -5.55
C PHE A 229 -29.16 5.88 -6.22
N TYR A 230 -30.02 5.23 -5.45
CA TYR A 230 -31.22 4.56 -5.93
C TYR A 230 -32.45 4.98 -5.13
N PRO A 231 -33.64 5.10 -5.73
CA PRO A 231 -33.99 4.89 -7.16
C PRO A 231 -33.60 6.08 -8.06
N GLN A 232 -33.30 7.25 -7.50
CA GLN A 232 -32.87 8.46 -8.21
C GLN A 232 -31.63 9.02 -7.54
N LEU A 233 -30.73 9.60 -8.33
CA LEU A 233 -29.55 10.29 -7.82
C LEU A 233 -29.99 11.51 -6.98
N SER A 234 -29.65 11.51 -5.70
CA SER A 234 -29.85 12.69 -4.86
C SER A 234 -28.93 13.82 -5.31
N ALA A 235 -29.45 15.05 -5.38
CA ALA A 235 -28.60 16.20 -5.66
C ALA A 235 -27.58 16.39 -4.52
N PRO A 236 -26.30 16.63 -4.82
CA PRO A 236 -25.31 16.94 -3.78
C PRO A 236 -25.69 18.26 -3.12
N ALA A 237 -26.03 18.23 -1.84
CA ALA A 237 -26.36 19.44 -1.11
C ALA A 237 -25.12 20.36 -1.01
N PRO A 238 -25.25 21.67 -1.23
CA PRO A 238 -24.16 22.62 -1.01
C PRO A 238 -23.90 22.74 0.49
N TRP A 239 -22.93 21.98 0.98
CA TRP A 239 -22.66 21.87 2.40
C TRP A 239 -21.24 22.33 2.76
N PRO A 240 -21.08 23.23 3.76
CA PRO A 240 -19.76 23.71 4.15
C PRO A 240 -18.82 22.62 4.69
N GLY A 241 -19.37 21.47 5.10
CA GLY A 241 -18.59 20.33 5.56
C GLY A 241 -17.62 19.77 4.53
N TYR A 242 -17.85 19.96 3.23
CA TYR A 242 -16.90 19.56 2.19
C TYR A 242 -15.55 20.25 2.32
N VAL A 243 -15.51 21.48 2.85
CA VAL A 243 -14.26 22.22 3.07
C VAL A 243 -13.44 21.56 4.17
N VAL A 244 -14.09 21.10 5.25
CA VAL A 244 -13.41 20.37 6.35
C VAL A 244 -12.82 19.06 5.84
N TYR A 245 -13.57 18.34 5.01
CA TYR A 245 -13.11 17.10 4.42
C TYR A 245 -11.95 17.33 3.43
N ALA A 246 -12.06 18.35 2.58
CA ALA A 246 -10.99 18.71 1.64
C ALA A 246 -9.70 19.15 2.36
N ALA A 247 -9.83 19.86 3.48
CA ALA A 247 -8.67 20.25 4.30
C ALA A 247 -8.00 19.04 5.00
N TRP A 248 -8.76 17.98 5.27
CA TRP A 248 -8.23 16.75 5.84
C TRP A 248 -7.48 15.89 4.80
N MET A 249 -7.92 15.88 3.53
CA MET A 249 -7.31 15.11 2.45
C MET A 249 -6.07 15.80 1.88
#